data_1767ab44bdf2d5e06c07b6e33d92e518
#
_entry.id   1767ab44bdf2d5e06c07b6e33d92e518
#
_cell.length_a   1.000
_cell.length_b   1.000
_cell.length_c   1.000
_cell.angle_alpha   90.00
_cell.angle_beta   90.00
_cell.angle_gamma   90.00
#
_symmetry.space_group_name_H-M   'P 1'
#
loop_
_entity.id
_entity.type
_entity.pdbx_description
1 polymer ?
#
loop_
_entity_poly.entity_id
_entity_poly.type
_entity_poly.pdbx_seq_one_letter_code
_entity_poly.pdbx_strand_id
1 'polypeptide(L)'
;MIKRTLVSLALCGLMATGSLMAHHSLAGVYDMKKDMELSGSVESVKFVNPHGSLTVAVKNPDGTSTSWVLTLGSATALAQRGIGKTGPNALHAGDAIKVKFLPAKDGSPLGFLKTVIMPDGRVIQISAGNPND
;
A
#
# COMPACT_ATOMS: atom_id res chain seq x y z
N MET A 1 36.73 -35.78 -19.72
CA MET A 1 36.12 -35.49 -18.40
C MET A 1 36.10 -34.03 -18.04
N ILE A 2 37.10 -33.23 -18.31
CA ILE A 2 37.19 -31.80 -17.94
C ILE A 2 36.17 -30.90 -18.66
N LYS A 3 35.78 -31.22 -19.90
CA LYS A 3 34.80 -30.38 -20.68
C LYS A 3 33.34 -30.48 -20.18
N ARG A 4 32.95 -31.57 -19.52
CA ARG A 4 31.57 -31.73 -19.00
C ARG A 4 31.36 -31.00 -17.66
N THR A 5 32.40 -30.87 -16.86
CA THR A 5 32.35 -30.20 -15.57
C THR A 5 32.25 -28.66 -15.69
N LEU A 6 32.88 -28.08 -16.73
CA LEU A 6 32.82 -26.63 -16.97
C LEU A 6 31.47 -26.17 -17.50
N VAL A 7 30.76 -27.01 -18.25
CA VAL A 7 29.38 -26.66 -18.73
C VAL A 7 28.37 -26.69 -17.59
N SER A 8 28.52 -27.59 -16.60
CA SER A 8 27.62 -27.65 -15.44
C SER A 8 27.81 -26.45 -14.48
N LEU A 9 29.03 -25.93 -14.35
CA LEU A 9 29.28 -24.74 -13.53
C LEU A 9 28.72 -23.45 -14.18
N ALA A 10 28.76 -23.35 -15.53
CA ALA A 10 28.23 -22.21 -16.25
C ALA A 10 26.69 -22.13 -16.20
N LEU A 11 25.99 -23.26 -16.10
CA LEU A 11 24.53 -23.30 -16.04
C LEU A 11 23.98 -22.96 -14.65
N CYS A 12 24.74 -23.24 -13.57
CA CYS A 12 24.35 -22.82 -12.20
C CYS A 12 24.51 -21.32 -11.93
N GLY A 13 25.38 -20.63 -12.66
CA GLY A 13 25.61 -19.18 -12.49
C GLY A 13 24.51 -18.29 -13.06
N LEU A 14 23.66 -18.79 -13.96
CA LEU A 14 22.63 -17.99 -14.62
C LEU A 14 21.30 -17.95 -13.87
N MET A 15 21.11 -18.75 -12.82
CA MET A 15 19.85 -18.79 -12.06
C MET A 15 19.81 -17.84 -10.84
N ALA A 16 20.90 -17.12 -10.54
CA ALA A 16 21.02 -16.33 -9.33
C ALA A 16 20.63 -14.83 -9.47
N THR A 17 20.22 -14.38 -10.66
CA THR A 17 19.99 -12.94 -10.91
C THR A 17 18.52 -12.49 -10.88
N GLY A 18 17.60 -13.38 -10.54
CA GLY A 18 16.15 -13.11 -10.61
C GLY A 18 15.53 -12.40 -9.41
N SER A 19 16.21 -12.24 -8.28
CA SER A 19 15.55 -11.84 -7.02
C SER A 19 15.77 -10.39 -6.57
N LEU A 20 16.53 -9.59 -7.30
CA LEU A 20 16.91 -8.23 -6.85
C LEU A 20 15.98 -7.11 -7.32
N MET A 21 14.99 -7.39 -8.17
CA MET A 21 14.14 -6.36 -8.78
C MET A 21 12.82 -6.08 -8.05
N ALA A 22 12.46 -6.88 -7.04
CA ALA A 22 11.15 -6.74 -6.37
C ALA A 22 11.10 -5.67 -5.26
N HIS A 23 12.23 -5.23 -4.72
CA HIS A 23 12.28 -4.32 -3.55
C HIS A 23 12.36 -2.82 -3.86
N HIS A 24 12.46 -2.43 -5.12
CA HIS A 24 12.64 -1.01 -5.49
C HIS A 24 11.35 -0.24 -5.76
N SER A 25 10.17 -0.86 -5.70
CA SER A 25 8.96 -0.26 -6.28
C SER A 25 8.30 0.82 -5.41
N LEU A 26 8.23 0.67 -4.09
CA LEU A 26 7.50 1.63 -3.25
C LEU A 26 8.23 2.96 -3.11
N ALA A 27 9.52 2.95 -2.78
CA ALA A 27 10.33 4.17 -2.73
C ALA A 27 10.52 4.83 -4.12
N GLY A 28 10.32 4.08 -5.20
CA GLY A 28 10.28 4.62 -6.56
C GLY A 28 9.02 5.41 -6.86
N VAL A 29 7.88 5.01 -6.31
CA VAL A 29 6.56 5.59 -6.56
C VAL A 29 6.20 6.68 -5.55
N TYR A 30 6.44 6.44 -4.26
CA TYR A 30 5.99 7.32 -3.17
C TYR A 30 7.13 8.17 -2.63
N ASP A 31 6.79 9.40 -2.21
CA ASP A 31 7.72 10.30 -1.52
C ASP A 31 7.80 9.91 -0.04
N MET A 32 8.85 9.15 0.31
CA MET A 32 9.07 8.61 1.65
C MET A 32 9.37 9.68 2.72
N LYS A 33 9.57 10.94 2.30
CA LYS A 33 9.89 12.07 3.21
C LYS A 33 8.72 13.01 3.43
N LYS A 34 7.57 12.77 2.76
CA LYS A 34 6.42 13.65 2.79
C LYS A 34 5.21 12.92 3.35
N ASP A 35 4.59 13.48 4.37
CA ASP A 35 3.29 13.04 4.87
C ASP A 35 2.17 13.94 4.33
N MET A 36 1.07 13.33 3.90
CA MET A 36 -0.16 14.02 3.56
C MET A 36 -1.31 13.52 4.43
N GLU A 37 -2.28 14.41 4.66
CA GLU A 37 -3.52 14.11 5.36
C GLU A 37 -4.72 14.58 4.53
N LEU A 38 -5.72 13.74 4.38
CA LEU A 38 -6.97 14.05 3.69
C LEU A 38 -8.16 13.53 4.47
N SER A 39 -9.28 14.22 4.36
CA SER A 39 -10.58 13.77 4.85
C SER A 39 -11.48 13.46 3.68
N GLY A 40 -12.23 12.36 3.77
CA GLY A 40 -13.12 11.94 2.71
C GLY A 40 -14.00 10.76 3.13
N SER A 41 -14.70 10.19 2.18
CA SER A 41 -15.52 9.00 2.39
C SER A 41 -14.93 7.80 1.66
N VAL A 42 -15.03 6.63 2.28
CA VAL A 42 -14.61 5.37 1.66
C VAL A 42 -15.49 5.08 0.45
N GLU A 43 -14.88 4.92 -0.73
CA GLU A 43 -15.57 4.42 -1.92
C GLU A 43 -15.49 2.90 -1.99
N SER A 44 -14.30 2.34 -1.77
CA SER A 44 -14.08 0.90 -1.80
C SER A 44 -12.84 0.49 -1.03
N VAL A 45 -12.84 -0.76 -0.58
CA VAL A 45 -11.66 -1.40 0.04
C VAL A 45 -11.44 -2.75 -0.61
N LYS A 46 -10.20 -3.02 -0.99
CA LYS A 46 -9.76 -4.31 -1.54
C LYS A 46 -8.71 -4.92 -0.61
N PHE A 47 -9.05 -6.04 0.01
CA PHE A 47 -8.12 -6.84 0.82
C PHE A 47 -7.59 -7.98 -0.02
N VAL A 48 -6.42 -7.80 -0.61
CA VAL A 48 -5.74 -8.78 -1.48
C VAL A 48 -4.25 -8.84 -1.15
N ASN A 49 -3.57 -9.89 -1.56
CA ASN A 49 -2.12 -10.02 -1.51
C ASN A 49 -1.52 -9.74 -2.91
N PRO A 50 -0.32 -9.17 -3.03
CA PRO A 50 0.56 -8.71 -1.94
C PRO A 50 0.13 -7.39 -1.29
N HIS A 51 -0.63 -6.53 -1.97
CA HIS A 51 -1.05 -5.23 -1.47
C HIS A 51 -2.53 -4.97 -1.78
N GLY A 52 -3.31 -4.68 -0.75
CA GLY A 52 -4.67 -4.18 -0.87
C GLY A 52 -4.73 -2.70 -1.26
N SER A 53 -5.93 -2.17 -1.39
CA SER A 53 -6.15 -0.74 -1.64
C SER A 53 -7.39 -0.21 -0.94
N LEU A 54 -7.32 1.05 -0.52
CA LEU A 54 -8.43 1.85 -0.02
C LEU A 54 -8.65 3.00 -0.99
N THR A 55 -9.85 3.11 -1.55
CA THR A 55 -10.23 4.26 -2.38
C THR A 55 -11.09 5.21 -1.56
N VAL A 56 -10.69 6.48 -1.53
CA VAL A 56 -11.32 7.54 -0.74
C VAL A 56 -11.75 8.68 -1.67
N ALA A 57 -13.03 9.04 -1.64
CA ALA A 57 -13.56 10.22 -2.30
C ALA A 57 -13.28 11.45 -1.45
N VAL A 58 -12.53 12.39 -1.99
CA VAL A 58 -12.20 13.66 -1.36
C VAL A 58 -12.88 14.80 -2.11
N LYS A 59 -13.68 15.60 -1.43
CA LYS A 59 -14.32 16.78 -2.02
C LYS A 59 -13.30 17.89 -2.25
N ASN A 60 -13.29 18.42 -3.45
CA ASN A 60 -12.49 19.58 -3.83
C ASN A 60 -13.23 20.90 -3.51
N PRO A 61 -12.52 22.03 -3.38
CA PRO A 61 -13.14 23.34 -3.13
C PRO A 61 -14.13 23.78 -4.21
N ASP A 62 -13.99 23.29 -5.44
CA ASP A 62 -14.89 23.58 -6.56
C ASP A 62 -16.18 22.73 -6.57
N GLY A 63 -16.36 21.85 -5.58
CA GLY A 63 -17.52 20.96 -5.47
C GLY A 63 -17.38 19.62 -6.20
N THR A 64 -16.32 19.42 -6.98
CA THR A 64 -16.00 18.12 -7.57
C THR A 64 -15.40 17.17 -6.53
N SER A 65 -15.21 15.91 -6.89
CA SER A 65 -14.53 14.92 -6.03
C SER A 65 -13.36 14.29 -6.76
N THR A 66 -12.30 14.02 -6.02
CA THR A 66 -11.15 13.25 -6.48
C THR A 66 -11.09 11.92 -5.74
N SER A 67 -11.03 10.83 -6.49
CA SER A 67 -10.83 9.49 -5.91
C SER A 67 -9.34 9.26 -5.68
N TRP A 68 -8.94 9.18 -4.41
CA TRP A 68 -7.59 8.86 -3.99
C TRP A 68 -7.46 7.36 -3.77
N VAL A 69 -6.50 6.72 -4.43
CA VAL A 69 -6.19 5.30 -4.26
C VAL A 69 -4.99 5.14 -3.33
N LEU A 70 -5.22 4.56 -2.16
CA LEU A 70 -4.22 4.39 -1.13
C LEU A 70 -3.84 2.92 -1.02
N THR A 71 -2.57 2.61 -1.22
CA THR A 71 -2.04 1.24 -1.09
C THR A 71 -2.03 0.84 0.37
N LEU A 72 -2.56 -0.34 0.66
CA LEU A 72 -2.54 -1.01 1.95
C LEU A 72 -1.39 -2.03 2.01
N GLY A 73 -1.13 -2.58 3.19
CA GLY A 73 -0.34 -3.80 3.35
C GLY A 73 -1.04 -5.03 2.76
N SER A 74 -0.43 -6.20 2.90
CA SER A 74 -1.04 -7.46 2.49
C SER A 74 -2.28 -7.78 3.31
N ALA A 75 -3.26 -8.47 2.70
CA ALA A 75 -4.47 -8.89 3.40
C ALA A 75 -4.16 -9.71 4.67
N THR A 76 -3.12 -10.54 4.62
CA THR A 76 -2.67 -11.36 5.76
C THR A 76 -2.14 -10.49 6.90
N ALA A 77 -1.26 -9.52 6.62
CA ALA A 77 -0.70 -8.63 7.64
C ALA A 77 -1.78 -7.73 8.27
N LEU A 78 -2.73 -7.26 7.48
CA LEU A 78 -3.86 -6.46 7.95
C LEU A 78 -4.80 -7.28 8.85
N ALA A 79 -5.11 -8.52 8.47
CA ALA A 79 -5.95 -9.42 9.27
C ALA A 79 -5.36 -9.70 10.65
N GLN A 80 -4.04 -9.85 10.77
CA GLN A 80 -3.33 -10.00 12.04
C GLN A 80 -3.50 -8.79 12.97
N ARG A 81 -3.78 -7.61 12.41
CA ARG A 81 -4.06 -6.36 13.15
C ARG A 81 -5.57 -6.11 13.35
N GLY A 82 -6.41 -7.09 13.03
CA GLY A 82 -7.86 -6.97 13.11
C GLY A 82 -8.50 -6.06 12.07
N ILE A 83 -7.78 -5.80 10.97
CA ILE A 83 -8.23 -4.96 9.86
C ILE A 83 -8.69 -5.85 8.73
N GLY A 84 -9.94 -5.70 8.31
CA GLY A 84 -10.51 -6.52 7.27
C GLY A 84 -11.91 -6.07 6.86
N LYS A 85 -12.65 -6.94 6.19
CA LYS A 85 -14.05 -6.69 5.78
C LYS A 85 -15.02 -6.75 6.97
N THR A 86 -14.62 -7.44 8.03
CA THR A 86 -15.40 -7.62 9.26
C THR A 86 -14.47 -7.40 10.46
N GLY A 87 -15.04 -7.27 11.64
CA GLY A 87 -14.29 -7.09 12.87
C GLY A 87 -14.25 -5.63 13.34
N PRO A 88 -13.54 -5.37 14.45
CA PRO A 88 -13.60 -4.08 15.14
C PRO A 88 -13.03 -2.90 14.34
N ASN A 89 -12.13 -3.17 13.40
CA ASN A 89 -11.49 -2.17 12.55
C ASN A 89 -11.90 -2.31 11.08
N ALA A 90 -13.10 -2.83 10.81
CA ALA A 90 -13.61 -2.94 9.46
C ALA A 90 -13.85 -1.56 8.85
N LEU A 91 -13.51 -1.44 7.56
CA LEU A 91 -13.77 -0.26 6.73
C LEU A 91 -14.88 -0.59 5.75
N HIS A 92 -15.90 0.25 5.68
CA HIS A 92 -17.05 0.07 4.79
C HIS A 92 -17.21 1.26 3.85
N ALA A 93 -17.73 1.01 2.66
CA ALA A 93 -18.11 2.09 1.75
C ALA A 93 -19.08 3.07 2.45
N GLY A 94 -18.82 4.34 2.29
CA GLY A 94 -19.58 5.43 2.93
C GLY A 94 -19.01 5.91 4.26
N ASP A 95 -18.08 5.21 4.89
CA ASP A 95 -17.44 5.67 6.14
C ASP A 95 -16.72 7.00 5.90
N ALA A 96 -17.02 7.99 6.74
CA ALA A 96 -16.30 9.26 6.77
C ALA A 96 -15.01 9.07 7.56
N ILE A 97 -13.87 9.19 6.91
CA ILE A 97 -12.55 8.93 7.50
C ILE A 97 -11.57 10.06 7.23
N LYS A 98 -10.53 10.10 8.04
CA LYS A 98 -9.33 10.89 7.75
C LYS A 98 -8.17 9.91 7.56
N VAL A 99 -7.32 10.18 6.58
CA VAL A 99 -6.19 9.31 6.22
C VAL A 99 -4.89 10.09 6.26
N LYS A 100 -3.82 9.43 6.74
CA LYS A 100 -2.43 9.90 6.63
C LYS A 100 -1.66 8.93 5.77
N PHE A 101 -0.91 9.45 4.82
CA PHE A 101 -0.23 8.63 3.81
C PHE A 101 0.99 9.33 3.20
N LEU A 102 1.84 8.54 2.56
CA LEU A 102 2.95 9.03 1.73
C LEU A 102 2.42 9.25 0.31
N PRO A 103 2.48 10.46 -0.26
CA PRO A 103 1.95 10.75 -1.59
C PRO A 103 2.82 10.18 -2.71
N ALA A 104 2.23 9.96 -3.88
CA ALA A 104 2.98 9.67 -5.09
C ALA A 104 3.87 10.85 -5.48
N LYS A 105 5.07 10.55 -5.98
CA LYS A 105 6.07 11.55 -6.38
C LYS A 105 5.64 12.38 -7.59
N ASP A 106 4.83 11.79 -8.47
CA ASP A 106 4.35 12.42 -9.70
C ASP A 106 3.12 13.32 -9.50
N GLY A 107 2.62 13.44 -8.26
CA GLY A 107 1.45 14.25 -7.93
C GLY A 107 0.11 13.63 -8.28
N SER A 108 0.08 12.39 -8.78
CA SER A 108 -1.18 11.65 -9.01
C SER A 108 -1.92 11.39 -7.69
N PRO A 109 -3.26 11.16 -7.71
CA PRO A 109 -4.05 10.89 -6.51
C PRO A 109 -3.83 9.46 -6.00
N LEU A 110 -2.58 9.13 -5.73
CA LEU A 110 -2.11 7.86 -5.19
C LEU A 110 -1.32 8.09 -3.90
N GLY A 111 -1.37 7.14 -2.99
CA GLY A 111 -0.59 7.19 -1.77
C GLY A 111 -0.32 5.83 -1.15
N PHE A 112 0.65 5.77 -0.25
CA PHE A 112 0.91 4.62 0.60
C PHE A 112 0.35 4.90 2.00
N LEU A 113 -0.69 4.18 2.39
CA LEU A 113 -1.47 4.47 3.59
C LEU A 113 -0.69 4.13 4.87
N LYS A 114 -0.64 5.09 5.78
CA LYS A 114 -0.02 4.93 7.12
C LYS A 114 -1.09 4.72 8.19
N THR A 115 -2.09 5.59 8.22
CA THR A 115 -3.05 5.66 9.32
C THR A 115 -4.45 6.00 8.80
N VAL A 116 -5.46 5.36 9.37
CA VAL A 116 -6.87 5.74 9.22
C VAL A 116 -7.39 6.25 10.57
N ILE A 117 -8.08 7.37 10.57
CA ILE A 117 -8.82 7.91 11.71
C ILE A 117 -10.29 7.72 11.40
N MET A 118 -10.95 6.91 12.21
CA MET A 118 -12.36 6.55 12.08
C MET A 118 -13.29 7.70 12.52
N PRO A 119 -14.59 7.69 12.15
CA PRO A 119 -15.53 8.72 12.57
C PRO A 119 -15.66 8.89 14.08
N ASP A 120 -15.44 7.83 14.84
CA ASP A 120 -15.47 7.82 16.31
C ASP A 120 -14.15 8.28 16.96
N GLY A 121 -13.16 8.69 16.15
CA GLY A 121 -11.86 9.16 16.60
C GLY A 121 -10.82 8.08 16.82
N ARG A 122 -11.16 6.80 16.65
CA ARG A 122 -10.18 5.70 16.75
C ARG A 122 -9.14 5.82 15.64
N VAL A 123 -7.87 5.64 16.03
CA VAL A 123 -6.74 5.68 15.12
C VAL A 123 -6.30 4.25 14.84
N ILE A 124 -6.31 3.88 13.55
CA ILE A 124 -5.90 2.55 13.07
C ILE A 124 -4.58 2.71 12.34
N GLN A 125 -3.52 2.11 12.88
CA GLN A 125 -2.22 2.07 12.24
C GLN A 125 -2.23 0.98 11.16
N ILE A 126 -2.03 1.36 9.90
CA ILE A 126 -1.98 0.45 8.75
C ILE A 126 -0.53 0.03 8.49
N SER A 127 0.37 1.01 8.37
CA SER A 127 1.80 0.77 8.21
C SER A 127 2.61 1.85 8.93
N ALA A 128 3.87 1.56 9.23
CA ALA A 128 4.79 2.55 9.76
C ALA A 128 5.38 3.46 8.65
N GLY A 129 4.99 3.24 7.41
CA GLY A 129 5.60 3.88 6.24
C GLY A 129 6.87 3.18 5.78
N ASN A 130 7.09 1.95 6.24
CA ASN A 130 8.17 1.10 5.79
C ASN A 130 7.67 0.26 4.61
N PRO A 131 8.37 0.24 3.46
CA PRO A 131 7.95 -0.56 2.30
C PRO A 131 7.90 -2.07 2.56
N ASN A 132 8.41 -2.54 3.69
CA ASN A 132 8.41 -3.95 4.08
C ASN A 132 7.31 -4.31 5.11
N ASP A 133 6.46 -3.36 5.49
CA ASP A 133 5.34 -3.58 6.42
C ASP A 133 4.13 -4.24 5.73
#